data_11e997622ad0e60d4d6b9e9da48564b3
#
_entry.id   11e997622ad0e60d4d6b9e9da48564b3
#
_cell.length_a   1.000
_cell.length_b   1.000
_cell.length_c   1.000
_cell.angle_alpha   90.00
_cell.angle_beta   90.00
_cell.angle_gamma   90.00
#
_symmetry.space_group_name_H-M   'P 1'
#
loop_
_entity.id
_entity.type
_entity.pdbx_description
1 polymer ?
#
loop_
_entity_poly.entity_id
_entity_poly.type
_entity_poly.pdbx_seq_one_letter_code
_entity_poly.pdbx_strand_id
1 'polypeptide(L)'
;MAQTTLEFSPATALDLAAAPAGAGRTQPAPLAGAGAAGAVDRTAYVIGWDHAHHRVTPPLCHLDDHSPVRQGWAAGRAAFGERTLRPTAAARQWLALRLHAWQHGQTFEDVQVNPAFLARIDTEICPVRRVLLLLCSGTADDATVARLNAQAAYAAGNLAVVSAPVAAALASCGWAQAASIADRLAETARNADGLSIGSGAAPQADGLDAAAWQRAAVLASFTTPLLHAQAALLPLRVLPPNRVRVINPVQALQVVLTQQFSAAGYARRLLGLAALMPSNETRQAFQIFMHTVLARRLGMAPTPTAQALRHALEDTWADPLVNRRWQRLALRLDAADCERLLQRAARRQLVVGGSRWVSTETATEGWALGAVAARLPGRTWPVATAAAPAQANEVGTASAAARPGNMRSRGSQKLAS
;
A
#
# COMPACT_ATOMS: atom_id res chain seq x y z
N MET A 1 14.52 -22.88 10.27
CA MET A 1 14.51 -22.95 8.79
C MET A 1 14.37 -21.52 8.29
N ALA A 2 15.37 -21.04 7.56
CA ALA A 2 15.32 -19.68 7.01
C ALA A 2 14.37 -19.66 5.82
N GLN A 3 13.31 -18.89 5.90
CA GLN A 3 12.39 -18.59 4.78
C GLN A 3 13.02 -17.49 3.92
N THR A 4 12.89 -17.59 2.62
CA THR A 4 13.49 -16.65 1.66
C THR A 4 12.41 -15.80 1.00
N THR A 5 12.63 -14.50 0.89
CA THR A 5 11.67 -13.53 0.36
C THR A 5 12.18 -12.87 -0.93
N LEU A 6 11.27 -12.55 -1.84
CA LEU A 6 11.57 -11.80 -3.08
C LEU A 6 11.25 -10.31 -2.92
N GLU A 7 12.20 -9.47 -3.30
CA GLU A 7 11.95 -8.06 -3.57
C GLU A 7 11.66 -7.88 -5.06
N PHE A 8 10.56 -7.22 -5.38
CA PHE A 8 10.17 -6.91 -6.76
C PHE A 8 10.39 -5.43 -7.07
N SER A 9 11.13 -5.16 -8.13
CA SER A 9 11.31 -3.82 -8.69
C SER A 9 10.85 -3.83 -10.14
N PRO A 10 10.03 -2.88 -10.60
CA PRO A 10 9.74 -2.77 -12.03
C PRO A 10 11.04 -2.40 -12.76
N ALA A 11 11.30 -3.10 -13.85
CA ALA A 11 12.40 -2.77 -14.75
C ALA A 11 12.04 -1.48 -15.52
N THR A 12 12.34 -0.35 -14.94
CA THR A 12 12.56 0.89 -15.69
C THR A 12 14.06 1.09 -15.73
N ALA A 13 14.62 0.84 -16.92
CA ALA A 13 16.00 1.14 -17.22
C ALA A 13 16.23 2.65 -17.11
N LEU A 14 16.78 3.05 -15.99
CA LEU A 14 17.68 4.19 -15.84
C LEU A 14 18.51 3.83 -14.62
N ASP A 15 19.68 3.23 -14.90
CA ASP A 15 20.81 3.18 -13.99
C ASP A 15 21.20 4.63 -13.68
N LEU A 16 20.52 5.25 -12.73
CA LEU A 16 21.10 6.41 -12.08
C LEU A 16 22.05 5.85 -11.02
N ALA A 17 23.32 6.08 -11.27
CA ALA A 17 24.44 5.80 -10.40
C ALA A 17 24.05 5.94 -8.94
N ALA A 18 24.38 4.90 -8.17
CA ALA A 18 24.26 4.90 -6.71
C ALA A 18 24.88 6.19 -6.18
N ALA A 19 24.07 7.13 -5.75
CA ALA A 19 24.54 8.25 -4.98
C ALA A 19 25.21 7.66 -3.72
N PRO A 20 26.39 8.16 -3.33
CA PRO A 20 27.10 7.63 -2.19
C PRO A 20 26.20 7.73 -0.96
N ALA A 21 26.00 6.60 -0.29
CA ALA A 21 25.43 6.53 1.05
C ALA A 21 26.45 7.19 2.00
N GLY A 22 26.34 8.49 2.19
CA GLY A 22 27.39 9.22 2.92
C GLY A 22 27.15 10.71 3.14
N ALA A 23 25.90 11.19 3.08
CA ALA A 23 25.61 12.44 3.80
C ALA A 23 25.46 12.06 5.26
N GLY A 24 26.55 12.19 6.03
CA GLY A 24 26.61 11.89 7.44
C GLY A 24 25.41 12.55 8.17
N ARG A 25 24.55 11.70 8.69
CA ARG A 25 23.46 12.12 9.58
C ARG A 25 24.13 12.70 10.83
N THR A 26 24.20 14.01 10.92
CA THR A 26 24.69 14.68 12.12
C THR A 26 23.73 14.32 13.26
N GLN A 27 24.10 13.37 14.10
CA GLN A 27 23.27 12.98 15.24
C GLN A 27 23.23 14.12 16.27
N PRO A 28 22.06 14.45 16.79
CA PRO A 28 21.95 15.38 17.91
C PRO A 28 22.66 14.78 19.14
N ALA A 29 23.24 15.65 19.98
CA ALA A 29 23.89 15.26 21.21
C ALA A 29 22.95 14.42 22.10
N PRO A 30 23.46 13.39 22.82
CA PRO A 30 22.62 12.54 23.66
C PRO A 30 21.98 13.34 24.81
N LEU A 31 20.65 13.29 24.89
CA LEU A 31 19.94 13.76 26.08
C LEU A 31 20.16 12.75 27.21
N ALA A 32 20.68 13.22 28.35
CA ALA A 32 20.87 12.39 29.53
C ALA A 32 19.51 12.10 30.19
N GLY A 33 19.21 10.83 30.43
CA GLY A 33 18.03 10.36 31.18
C GLY A 33 17.15 9.37 30.41
N ALA A 34 17.35 8.07 30.63
CA ALA A 34 16.76 7.03 29.82
C ALA A 34 15.77 6.15 30.61
N GLY A 35 14.53 6.67 30.78
CA GLY A 35 13.35 5.81 30.94
C GLY A 35 12.58 5.72 29.61
N ALA A 36 11.56 4.85 29.52
CA ALA A 36 10.75 4.72 28.30
C ALA A 36 10.14 6.09 27.84
N ALA A 37 9.76 6.95 28.77
CA ALA A 37 9.33 8.32 28.49
C ALA A 37 10.44 9.16 27.85
N GLY A 38 11.68 9.07 28.33
CA GLY A 38 12.83 9.74 27.74
C GLY A 38 13.18 9.25 26.32
N ALA A 39 12.91 8.00 26.00
CA ALA A 39 13.10 7.47 24.65
C ALA A 39 12.06 8.04 23.67
N VAL A 40 10.81 8.19 24.08
CA VAL A 40 9.74 8.80 23.26
C VAL A 40 10.01 10.28 23.02
N ASP A 41 10.44 11.01 24.04
CA ASP A 41 10.80 12.43 23.94
C ASP A 41 12.03 12.62 23.03
N ARG A 42 13.00 11.70 23.10
CA ARG A 42 14.15 11.70 22.19
C ARG A 42 13.76 11.49 20.74
N THR A 43 12.82 10.57 20.46
CA THR A 43 12.32 10.35 19.10
C THR A 43 11.66 11.61 18.54
N ALA A 44 10.81 12.25 19.34
CA ALA A 44 10.15 13.49 18.98
C ALA A 44 11.14 14.62 18.71
N TYR A 45 12.17 14.73 19.57
CA TYR A 45 13.26 15.70 19.40
C TYR A 45 14.00 15.48 18.07
N VAL A 46 14.36 14.24 17.75
CA VAL A 46 15.03 13.89 16.48
C VAL A 46 14.13 14.20 15.27
N ILE A 47 12.81 13.97 15.36
CA ILE A 47 11.87 14.36 14.31
C ILE A 47 11.89 15.89 14.10
N GLY A 48 11.86 16.67 15.16
CA GLY A 48 11.98 18.12 15.09
C GLY A 48 13.32 18.57 14.46
N TRP A 49 14.43 17.96 14.88
CA TRP A 49 15.75 18.20 14.32
C TRP A 49 15.80 17.94 12.81
N ASP A 50 15.22 16.82 12.34
CA ASP A 50 15.15 16.49 10.92
C ASP A 50 14.24 17.47 10.15
N HIS A 51 13.16 17.98 10.76
CA HIS A 51 12.36 19.07 10.18
C HIS A 51 13.21 20.32 9.90
N ALA A 52 14.05 20.74 10.85
CA ALA A 52 14.96 21.87 10.65
C ALA A 52 15.98 21.59 9.55
N HIS A 53 16.57 20.39 9.53
CA HIS A 53 17.54 19.99 8.51
C HIS A 53 16.98 20.06 7.09
N HIS A 54 15.69 19.74 6.91
CA HIS A 54 15.00 19.78 5.62
C HIS A 54 14.26 21.09 5.35
N ARG A 55 14.44 22.14 6.13
CA ARG A 55 13.72 23.44 6.02
C ARG A 55 12.19 23.27 6.02
N VAL A 56 11.67 22.33 6.77
CA VAL A 56 10.24 22.08 6.91
C VAL A 56 9.82 22.51 8.32
N THR A 57 8.81 23.37 8.41
CA THR A 57 8.23 23.71 9.72
C THR A 57 7.34 22.58 10.21
N PRO A 58 7.49 22.10 11.45
CA PRO A 58 6.54 21.15 12.02
C PRO A 58 5.12 21.72 12.07
N PRO A 59 4.06 20.86 12.08
CA PRO A 59 2.69 21.31 12.27
C PRO A 59 2.53 22.10 13.57
N LEU A 60 1.64 23.12 13.56
CA LEU A 60 1.44 24.05 14.67
C LEU A 60 1.12 23.36 16.00
N CYS A 61 0.38 22.26 15.98
CA CYS A 61 0.04 21.46 17.16
C CYS A 61 1.27 20.83 17.87
N HIS A 62 2.46 20.88 17.28
CA HIS A 62 3.72 20.41 17.85
C HIS A 62 4.71 21.54 18.17
N LEU A 63 4.28 22.79 18.09
CA LEU A 63 5.12 23.97 18.33
C LEU A 63 4.92 24.60 19.70
N ASP A 64 4.24 23.91 20.63
CA ASP A 64 4.12 24.33 22.02
C ASP A 64 5.49 24.36 22.71
N ASP A 65 5.67 25.26 23.70
CA ASP A 65 6.96 25.48 24.38
C ASP A 65 7.57 24.23 25.01
N HIS A 66 6.72 23.31 25.47
CA HIS A 66 7.15 22.06 26.10
C HIS A 66 7.27 20.90 25.13
N SER A 67 6.96 21.09 23.84
CA SER A 67 7.00 20.05 22.84
C SER A 67 8.44 19.63 22.52
N PRO A 68 8.80 18.35 22.67
CA PRO A 68 10.12 17.84 22.26
C PRO A 68 10.40 18.05 20.77
N VAL A 69 9.37 18.02 19.91
CA VAL A 69 9.49 18.32 18.47
C VAL A 69 9.94 19.77 18.26
N ARG A 70 9.33 20.74 18.96
CA ARG A 70 9.75 22.15 18.88
C ARG A 70 11.18 22.33 19.38
N GLN A 71 11.53 21.71 20.50
CA GLN A 71 12.89 21.79 21.05
C GLN A 71 13.93 21.31 20.06
N GLY A 72 13.68 20.12 19.44
CA GLY A 72 14.52 19.56 18.39
C GLY A 72 14.60 20.46 17.16
N TRP A 73 13.48 21.04 16.74
CA TRP A 73 13.42 21.96 15.59
C TRP A 73 14.19 23.26 15.87
N ALA A 74 14.04 23.86 17.05
CA ALA A 74 14.77 25.08 17.43
C ALA A 74 16.29 24.80 17.50
N ALA A 75 16.68 23.69 18.13
CA ALA A 75 18.08 23.29 18.24
C ALA A 75 18.69 22.98 16.84
N GLY A 76 17.93 22.27 15.97
CA GLY A 76 18.35 22.00 14.60
C GLY A 76 18.52 23.28 13.78
N ARG A 77 17.61 24.25 13.90
CA ARG A 77 17.76 25.56 13.24
C ARG A 77 19.02 26.28 13.67
N ALA A 78 19.31 26.26 14.96
CA ALA A 78 20.53 26.88 15.50
C ALA A 78 21.79 26.17 15.00
N ALA A 79 21.78 24.84 14.92
CA ALA A 79 22.93 24.03 14.51
C ALA A 79 23.21 24.07 12.99
N PHE A 80 22.16 23.99 12.17
CA PHE A 80 22.34 23.95 10.71
C PHE A 80 22.48 25.35 10.08
N GLY A 81 21.81 26.37 10.63
CA GLY A 81 21.79 27.70 10.03
C GLY A 81 21.35 27.63 8.56
N GLU A 82 22.25 27.99 7.65
CA GLU A 82 22.01 27.90 6.19
C GLU A 82 22.34 26.51 5.59
N ARG A 83 23.02 25.63 6.32
CA ARG A 83 23.44 24.28 5.85
C ARG A 83 22.30 23.28 5.92
N THR A 84 21.26 23.51 5.18
CA THR A 84 20.03 22.71 5.20
C THR A 84 19.80 22.05 3.87
N LEU A 85 19.03 20.96 3.87
CA LEU A 85 18.64 20.25 2.67
C LEU A 85 17.39 20.88 2.02
N ARG A 86 17.25 20.67 0.70
CA ARG A 86 16.05 21.13 -0.01
C ARG A 86 14.82 20.35 0.46
N PRO A 87 13.68 20.99 0.73
CA PRO A 87 12.44 20.33 1.14
C PRO A 87 11.73 19.68 -0.06
N THR A 88 12.18 18.48 -0.46
CA THR A 88 11.52 17.69 -1.51
C THR A 88 10.17 17.17 -1.05
N ALA A 89 9.28 16.78 -1.99
CA ALA A 89 8.00 16.15 -1.65
C ALA A 89 8.21 14.88 -0.81
N ALA A 90 9.15 14.02 -1.19
CA ALA A 90 9.50 12.81 -0.46
C ALA A 90 10.03 13.11 0.96
N ALA A 91 10.80 14.20 1.17
CA ALA A 91 11.25 14.60 2.49
C ALA A 91 10.08 15.06 3.37
N ARG A 92 9.15 15.86 2.82
CA ARG A 92 7.94 16.27 3.57
C ARG A 92 7.08 15.07 3.95
N GLN A 93 6.87 14.15 3.03
CA GLN A 93 6.11 12.93 3.26
C GLN A 93 6.78 12.03 4.32
N TRP A 94 8.10 11.89 4.27
CA TRP A 94 8.87 11.14 5.25
C TRP A 94 8.75 11.74 6.67
N LEU A 95 8.87 13.06 6.80
CA LEU A 95 8.71 13.75 8.07
C LEU A 95 7.29 13.61 8.61
N ALA A 96 6.27 13.78 7.77
CA ALA A 96 4.88 13.59 8.15
C ALA A 96 4.60 12.16 8.61
N LEU A 97 5.15 11.15 7.91
CA LEU A 97 4.97 9.74 8.24
C LEU A 97 5.63 9.37 9.58
N ARG A 98 6.84 9.89 9.86
CA ARG A 98 7.52 9.70 11.14
C ARG A 98 6.76 10.35 12.29
N LEU A 99 6.27 11.57 12.07
CA LEU A 99 5.49 12.29 13.06
C LEU A 99 4.19 11.55 13.36
N HIS A 100 3.49 11.07 12.31
CA HIS A 100 2.30 10.25 12.46
C HIS A 100 2.59 8.95 13.24
N ALA A 101 3.67 8.23 12.90
CA ALA A 101 4.05 7.00 13.60
C ALA A 101 4.33 7.28 15.08
N TRP A 102 5.07 8.34 15.40
CA TRP A 102 5.34 8.73 16.78
C TRP A 102 4.07 9.10 17.56
N GLN A 103 3.17 9.89 16.97
CA GLN A 103 1.89 10.27 17.59
C GLN A 103 1.04 9.08 17.98
N HIS A 104 1.06 8.02 17.16
CA HIS A 104 0.25 6.82 17.37
C HIS A 104 1.02 5.70 18.09
N GLY A 105 2.21 5.97 18.62
CA GLY A 105 3.04 4.97 19.30
C GLY A 105 3.44 3.80 18.41
N GLN A 106 3.54 4.02 17.10
CA GLN A 106 3.87 2.99 16.12
C GLN A 106 5.37 2.99 15.83
N THR A 107 5.93 1.79 15.67
CA THR A 107 7.35 1.63 15.36
C THR A 107 7.65 2.13 13.94
N PHE A 108 8.73 2.88 13.80
CA PHE A 108 9.25 3.38 12.54
C PHE A 108 10.70 2.94 12.37
N GLU A 109 11.02 2.28 11.27
CA GLU A 109 12.37 1.88 10.90
C GLU A 109 13.00 3.03 10.09
N ASP A 110 13.99 3.71 10.65
CA ASP A 110 14.51 4.97 10.12
C ASP A 110 15.84 4.84 9.34
N VAL A 111 16.40 3.64 9.27
CA VAL A 111 17.63 3.37 8.50
C VAL A 111 17.32 3.18 7.02
N GLN A 112 16.36 2.28 6.70
CA GLN A 112 15.99 1.99 5.32
C GLN A 112 14.89 2.93 4.82
N VAL A 113 13.91 3.31 5.68
CA VAL A 113 12.82 4.23 5.32
C VAL A 113 13.29 5.68 5.46
N ASN A 114 13.79 6.22 4.37
CA ASN A 114 14.28 7.58 4.23
C ASN A 114 13.62 8.27 3.01
N PRO A 115 13.84 9.57 2.77
CA PRO A 115 13.26 10.26 1.61
C PRO A 115 13.54 9.61 0.27
N ALA A 116 14.76 9.06 0.06
CA ALA A 116 15.12 8.36 -1.17
C ALA A 116 14.35 7.03 -1.32
N PHE A 117 14.05 6.34 -0.22
CA PHE A 117 13.21 5.15 -0.25
C PHE A 117 11.77 5.52 -0.64
N LEU A 118 11.19 6.57 -0.04
CA LEU A 118 9.82 7.02 -0.38
C LEU A 118 9.71 7.42 -1.85
N ALA A 119 10.70 8.12 -2.41
CA ALA A 119 10.75 8.42 -3.83
C ALA A 119 10.79 7.16 -4.73
N ARG A 120 11.36 6.04 -4.24
CA ARG A 120 11.42 4.78 -5.00
C ARG A 120 10.15 3.95 -4.93
N ILE A 121 9.34 4.09 -3.88
CA ILE A 121 8.04 3.40 -3.77
C ILE A 121 6.91 4.20 -4.41
N ASP A 122 7.17 5.44 -4.80
CA ASP A 122 6.18 6.31 -5.43
C ASP A 122 5.63 5.70 -6.72
N THR A 123 4.35 5.94 -6.98
CA THR A 123 3.63 5.45 -8.15
C THR A 123 2.52 6.41 -8.55
N GLU A 124 2.30 6.55 -9.85
CA GLU A 124 1.24 7.40 -10.39
C GLU A 124 -0.14 6.76 -10.32
N ILE A 125 -0.21 5.43 -10.21
CA ILE A 125 -1.46 4.67 -10.27
C ILE A 125 -1.62 3.82 -9.01
N CYS A 126 -2.78 3.94 -8.36
CA CYS A 126 -3.14 3.09 -7.23
C CYS A 126 -3.20 1.61 -7.66
N PRO A 127 -2.41 0.71 -7.08
CA PRO A 127 -2.41 -0.70 -7.49
C PRO A 127 -3.75 -1.41 -7.20
N VAL A 128 -4.52 -0.91 -6.25
CA VAL A 128 -5.78 -1.50 -5.81
C VAL A 128 -6.97 -0.95 -6.59
N ARG A 129 -7.15 0.38 -6.63
CA ARG A 129 -8.26 1.01 -7.36
C ARG A 129 -7.99 1.21 -8.85
N ARG A 130 -6.71 1.15 -9.26
CA ARG A 130 -6.27 1.37 -10.65
C ARG A 130 -6.62 2.77 -11.19
N VAL A 131 -6.71 3.75 -10.29
CA VAL A 131 -6.93 5.16 -10.60
C VAL A 131 -5.63 5.95 -10.50
N LEU A 132 -5.56 7.08 -11.18
CA LEU A 132 -4.45 8.02 -11.06
C LEU A 132 -4.42 8.58 -9.64
N LEU A 133 -3.25 8.59 -9.03
CA LEU A 133 -3.04 9.16 -7.70
C LEU A 133 -2.75 10.66 -7.81
N LEU A 134 -3.38 11.42 -6.96
CA LEU A 134 -3.23 12.87 -6.86
C LEU A 134 -2.40 13.24 -5.62
N LEU A 135 -1.85 14.44 -5.61
CA LEU A 135 -1.10 14.95 -4.46
C LEU A 135 -1.89 16.07 -3.79
N CYS A 136 -2.26 15.86 -2.52
CA CYS A 136 -2.91 16.87 -1.67
C CYS A 136 -4.13 17.53 -2.33
N SER A 137 -4.95 16.75 -3.03
CA SER A 137 -6.17 17.24 -3.69
C SER A 137 -7.36 17.31 -2.73
N GLY A 138 -7.28 16.66 -1.58
CA GLY A 138 -8.38 16.50 -0.63
C GLY A 138 -9.43 15.49 -1.10
N THR A 139 -9.12 14.69 -2.10
CA THR A 139 -10.05 13.70 -2.68
C THR A 139 -9.70 12.27 -2.27
N ALA A 140 -10.60 11.34 -2.60
CA ALA A 140 -10.38 9.90 -2.40
C ALA A 140 -9.17 9.34 -3.19
N ASP A 141 -8.67 10.07 -4.19
CA ASP A 141 -7.56 9.64 -5.04
C ASP A 141 -6.20 10.16 -4.56
N ASP A 142 -6.15 10.80 -3.39
CA ASP A 142 -4.90 11.28 -2.82
C ASP A 142 -3.93 10.14 -2.52
N ALA A 143 -2.69 10.32 -2.96
CA ALA A 143 -1.58 9.40 -2.72
C ALA A 143 -1.24 9.35 -1.23
N THR A 144 -1.36 8.18 -0.64
CA THR A 144 -1.11 7.93 0.78
C THR A 144 -0.17 6.75 0.96
N VAL A 145 0.86 6.91 1.80
CA VAL A 145 1.74 5.80 2.19
C VAL A 145 1.05 4.95 3.25
N ALA A 146 0.76 3.70 2.92
CA ALA A 146 0.11 2.75 3.81
C ALA A 146 1.04 1.61 4.21
N ARG A 147 0.87 1.09 5.43
CA ARG A 147 1.42 -0.20 5.84
C ARG A 147 0.53 -1.30 5.31
N LEU A 148 1.11 -2.31 4.68
CA LEU A 148 0.38 -3.46 4.15
C LEU A 148 0.03 -4.46 5.26
N ASN A 149 0.93 -4.63 6.21
CA ASN A 149 0.68 -5.34 7.46
C ASN A 149 0.63 -4.31 8.60
N ALA A 150 -0.56 -4.03 9.11
CA ALA A 150 -0.77 -3.07 10.18
C ALA A 150 -0.12 -3.49 11.52
N GLN A 151 0.19 -4.78 11.70
CA GLN A 151 0.88 -5.32 12.88
C GLN A 151 2.40 -5.13 12.81
N ALA A 152 2.94 -4.78 11.65
CA ALA A 152 4.36 -4.52 11.45
C ALA A 152 4.65 -3.01 11.48
N ALA A 153 5.91 -2.65 11.73
CA ALA A 153 6.39 -1.29 11.72
C ALA A 153 6.24 -0.59 10.36
N TYR A 154 6.39 0.74 10.35
CA TYR A 154 6.70 1.47 9.12
C TYR A 154 8.11 1.12 8.68
N ALA A 155 8.24 0.09 7.87
CA ALA A 155 9.53 -0.49 7.48
C ALA A 155 9.59 -0.78 5.98
N ALA A 156 10.79 -0.82 5.44
CA ALA A 156 11.01 -1.14 4.03
C ALA A 156 10.43 -2.51 3.69
N GLY A 157 9.69 -2.59 2.59
CA GLY A 157 8.99 -3.80 2.15
C GLY A 157 7.56 -3.95 2.68
N ASN A 158 7.20 -3.24 3.76
CA ASN A 158 5.84 -3.20 4.32
C ASN A 158 5.05 -1.94 3.91
N LEU A 159 5.62 -1.07 3.08
CA LEU A 159 5.01 0.19 2.67
C LEU A 159 4.65 0.19 1.19
N ALA A 160 3.48 0.74 0.87
CA ALA A 160 3.07 1.01 -0.50
C ALA A 160 2.35 2.36 -0.59
N VAL A 161 2.41 2.99 -1.75
CA VAL A 161 1.60 4.18 -2.06
C VAL A 161 0.30 3.73 -2.69
N VAL A 162 -0.80 4.15 -2.09
CA VAL A 162 -2.18 3.78 -2.48
C VAL A 162 -3.10 5.00 -2.34
N SER A 163 -4.34 4.91 -2.81
CA SER A 163 -5.34 5.96 -2.58
C SER A 163 -5.84 5.99 -1.13
N ALA A 164 -6.35 7.11 -0.67
CA ALA A 164 -6.77 7.33 0.71
C ALA A 164 -7.76 6.26 1.24
N PRO A 165 -8.83 5.85 0.52
CA PRO A 165 -9.73 4.79 0.99
C PRO A 165 -9.02 3.43 1.16
N VAL A 166 -8.07 3.10 0.27
CA VAL A 166 -7.29 1.86 0.38
C VAL A 166 -6.37 1.92 1.58
N ALA A 167 -5.73 3.06 1.85
CA ALA A 167 -4.90 3.24 3.04
C ALA A 167 -5.71 3.05 4.33
N ALA A 168 -6.91 3.61 4.40
CA ALA A 168 -7.84 3.44 5.53
C ALA A 168 -8.25 1.97 5.71
N ALA A 169 -8.60 1.28 4.62
CA ALA A 169 -8.95 -0.13 4.62
C ALA A 169 -7.79 -1.01 5.14
N LEU A 170 -6.57 -0.79 4.65
CA LEU A 170 -5.37 -1.53 5.09
C LEU A 170 -4.99 -1.25 6.55
N ALA A 171 -5.30 -0.05 7.07
CA ALA A 171 -5.05 0.29 8.46
C ALA A 171 -6.03 -0.40 9.42
N SER A 172 -7.27 -0.64 8.98
CA SER A 172 -8.36 -1.20 9.79
C SER A 172 -8.52 -2.71 9.66
N CYS A 173 -8.16 -3.30 8.51
CA CYS A 173 -8.43 -4.68 8.17
C CYS A 173 -7.16 -5.47 7.85
N GLY A 174 -7.05 -6.67 8.42
CA GLY A 174 -6.10 -7.67 7.93
C GLY A 174 -6.56 -8.32 6.62
N TRP A 175 -5.67 -9.05 5.95
CA TRP A 175 -5.95 -9.68 4.65
C TRP A 175 -7.20 -10.55 4.64
N ALA A 176 -7.44 -11.36 5.70
CA ALA A 176 -8.58 -12.27 5.78
C ALA A 176 -9.91 -11.52 5.91
N GLN A 177 -9.91 -10.45 6.68
CA GLN A 177 -11.09 -9.59 6.84
C GLN A 177 -11.40 -8.85 5.53
N ALA A 178 -10.39 -8.33 4.86
CA ALA A 178 -10.54 -7.70 3.54
C ALA A 178 -11.10 -8.70 2.50
N ALA A 179 -10.62 -9.95 2.50
CA ALA A 179 -11.15 -11.01 1.64
C ALA A 179 -12.63 -11.31 1.95
N SER A 180 -12.99 -11.42 3.23
CA SER A 180 -14.38 -11.65 3.63
C SER A 180 -15.33 -10.49 3.21
N ILE A 181 -14.87 -9.24 3.28
CA ILE A 181 -15.63 -8.09 2.79
C ILE A 181 -15.84 -8.20 1.28
N ALA A 182 -14.78 -8.52 0.53
CA ALA A 182 -14.84 -8.70 -0.90
C ALA A 182 -15.85 -9.78 -1.32
N ASP A 183 -15.85 -10.92 -0.63
CA ASP A 183 -16.76 -12.03 -0.93
C ASP A 183 -18.20 -11.66 -0.67
N ARG A 184 -18.50 -10.96 0.44
CA ARG A 184 -19.87 -10.45 0.73
C ARG A 184 -20.35 -9.45 -0.31
N LEU A 185 -19.49 -8.52 -0.74
CA LEU A 185 -19.86 -7.56 -1.79
C LEU A 185 -20.12 -8.25 -3.12
N ALA A 186 -19.29 -9.25 -3.48
CA ALA A 186 -19.48 -10.04 -4.69
C ALA A 186 -20.77 -10.87 -4.66
N GLU A 187 -21.16 -11.39 -3.49
CA GLU A 187 -22.43 -12.08 -3.30
C GLU A 187 -23.62 -11.14 -3.42
N THR A 188 -23.55 -9.97 -2.78
CA THR A 188 -24.59 -8.93 -2.90
C THR A 188 -24.79 -8.49 -4.34
N ALA A 189 -23.71 -8.31 -5.12
CA ALA A 189 -23.80 -7.97 -6.53
C ALA A 189 -24.50 -9.07 -7.34
N ARG A 190 -24.14 -10.34 -7.16
CA ARG A 190 -24.78 -11.46 -7.85
C ARG A 190 -26.27 -11.59 -7.54
N ASN A 191 -26.67 -11.33 -6.30
CA ASN A 191 -28.06 -11.37 -5.88
C ASN A 191 -28.87 -10.19 -6.47
N ALA A 192 -28.25 -9.02 -6.62
CA ALA A 192 -28.86 -7.85 -7.26
C ALA A 192 -29.08 -8.07 -8.76
N ASP A 193 -28.11 -8.64 -9.47
CA ASP A 193 -28.21 -8.97 -10.91
C ASP A 193 -29.32 -9.99 -11.19
N GLY A 194 -29.62 -10.89 -10.25
CA GLY A 194 -30.72 -11.86 -10.35
C GLY A 194 -32.13 -11.25 -10.19
N LEU A 195 -32.25 -10.04 -9.67
CA LEU A 195 -33.53 -9.37 -9.40
C LEU A 195 -33.98 -8.38 -10.47
N SER A 196 -33.23 -8.20 -11.57
CA SER A 196 -33.61 -7.45 -12.80
C SER A 196 -34.34 -6.12 -12.60
N ILE A 197 -33.90 -5.25 -11.70
CA ILE A 197 -34.43 -3.91 -11.59
C ILE A 197 -33.27 -2.88 -11.47
N GLY A 198 -33.01 -2.23 -12.59
CA GLY A 198 -32.33 -0.95 -12.62
C GLY A 198 -30.80 -0.98 -12.47
N SER A 199 -30.14 -0.22 -13.32
CA SER A 199 -28.72 0.18 -13.26
C SER A 199 -28.35 0.81 -11.91
N GLY A 200 -28.25 0.01 -10.86
CA GLY A 200 -27.72 0.43 -9.57
C GLY A 200 -26.19 0.41 -9.61
N ALA A 201 -25.54 1.37 -8.94
CA ALA A 201 -24.11 1.34 -8.73
C ALA A 201 -23.70 0.02 -8.04
N ALA A 202 -22.53 -0.55 -8.44
CA ALA A 202 -22.01 -1.75 -7.80
C ALA A 202 -21.91 -1.55 -6.27
N PRO A 203 -22.23 -2.58 -5.44
CA PRO A 203 -22.15 -2.46 -4.00
C PRO A 203 -20.71 -2.15 -3.56
N GLN A 204 -20.58 -1.22 -2.63
CA GLN A 204 -19.31 -0.75 -2.11
C GLN A 204 -19.30 -0.79 -0.58
N ALA A 205 -18.12 -0.97 -0.01
CA ALA A 205 -17.83 -0.74 1.41
C ALA A 205 -16.62 0.18 1.50
N ASP A 206 -16.71 1.21 2.33
CA ASP A 206 -15.63 2.21 2.52
C ASP A 206 -15.09 2.81 1.20
N GLY A 207 -15.98 3.01 0.22
CA GLY A 207 -15.63 3.55 -1.11
C GLY A 207 -14.88 2.58 -2.02
N LEU A 208 -14.83 1.28 -1.69
CA LEU A 208 -14.19 0.22 -2.46
C LEU A 208 -15.20 -0.84 -2.91
N ASP A 209 -15.12 -1.24 -4.17
CA ASP A 209 -15.90 -2.35 -4.73
C ASP A 209 -15.28 -3.71 -4.35
N ALA A 210 -15.98 -4.81 -4.67
CA ALA A 210 -15.52 -6.16 -4.40
C ALA A 210 -14.14 -6.46 -5.01
N ALA A 211 -13.88 -5.97 -6.21
CA ALA A 211 -12.61 -6.20 -6.90
C ALA A 211 -11.45 -5.44 -6.24
N ALA A 212 -11.69 -4.21 -5.77
CA ALA A 212 -10.71 -3.44 -5.01
C ALA A 212 -10.41 -4.10 -3.66
N TRP A 213 -11.43 -4.57 -2.93
CA TRP A 213 -11.23 -5.31 -1.69
C TRP A 213 -10.46 -6.62 -1.89
N GLN A 214 -10.70 -7.37 -2.99
CA GLN A 214 -9.90 -8.54 -3.33
C GLN A 214 -8.43 -8.18 -3.57
N ARG A 215 -8.17 -7.10 -4.31
CA ARG A 215 -6.79 -6.61 -4.53
C ARG A 215 -6.14 -6.14 -3.23
N ALA A 216 -6.87 -5.44 -2.36
CA ALA A 216 -6.37 -5.02 -1.05
C ALA A 216 -6.02 -6.22 -0.15
N ALA A 217 -6.87 -7.26 -0.13
CA ALA A 217 -6.62 -8.50 0.60
C ALA A 217 -5.33 -9.19 0.13
N VAL A 218 -5.14 -9.32 -1.19
CA VAL A 218 -3.92 -9.90 -1.76
C VAL A 218 -2.70 -9.06 -1.45
N LEU A 219 -2.81 -7.73 -1.54
CA LEU A 219 -1.72 -6.81 -1.24
C LEU A 219 -1.26 -6.95 0.23
N ALA A 220 -2.20 -6.99 1.17
CA ALA A 220 -1.92 -7.20 2.59
C ALA A 220 -1.32 -8.59 2.86
N SER A 221 -1.75 -9.62 2.13
CA SER A 221 -1.26 -10.99 2.30
C SER A 221 0.22 -11.17 1.93
N PHE A 222 0.77 -10.31 1.06
CA PHE A 222 2.19 -10.38 0.70
C PHE A 222 3.11 -10.19 1.90
N THR A 223 2.71 -9.35 2.84
CA THR A 223 3.50 -8.95 4.01
C THR A 223 3.02 -9.58 5.31
N THR A 224 2.05 -10.48 5.24
CA THR A 224 1.54 -11.25 6.38
C THR A 224 2.03 -12.68 6.29
N PRO A 225 2.68 -13.25 7.33
CA PRO A 225 3.04 -14.66 7.34
C PRO A 225 1.81 -15.55 7.24
N LEU A 226 1.75 -16.41 6.23
CA LEU A 226 0.64 -17.32 5.98
C LEU A 226 1.11 -18.77 5.96
N LEU A 227 0.21 -19.68 6.34
CA LEU A 227 0.41 -21.11 6.06
C LEU A 227 0.46 -21.31 4.54
N HIS A 228 1.32 -22.23 4.08
CA HIS A 228 1.49 -22.50 2.65
C HIS A 228 0.15 -22.75 1.93
N ALA A 229 -0.72 -23.56 2.52
CA ALA A 229 -2.03 -23.86 1.94
C ALA A 229 -2.92 -22.61 1.82
N GLN A 230 -2.91 -21.73 2.81
CA GLN A 230 -3.68 -20.47 2.75
C GLN A 230 -3.17 -19.57 1.63
N ALA A 231 -1.85 -19.38 1.59
CA ALA A 231 -1.22 -18.56 0.55
C ALA A 231 -1.41 -19.13 -0.86
N ALA A 232 -1.41 -20.47 -1.02
CA ALA A 232 -1.63 -21.16 -2.29
C ALA A 232 -3.05 -20.97 -2.85
N LEU A 233 -4.05 -20.78 -1.97
CA LEU A 233 -5.44 -20.60 -2.37
C LEU A 233 -5.78 -19.17 -2.82
N LEU A 234 -4.95 -18.19 -2.47
CA LEU A 234 -5.20 -16.79 -2.83
C LEU A 234 -4.87 -16.53 -4.31
N PRO A 235 -5.83 -16.03 -5.11
CA PRO A 235 -5.56 -15.64 -6.49
C PRO A 235 -4.75 -14.35 -6.55
N LEU A 236 -3.80 -14.24 -7.47
CA LEU A 236 -2.96 -13.06 -7.62
C LEU A 236 -3.70 -11.89 -8.31
N ARG A 237 -4.57 -11.22 -7.60
CA ARG A 237 -5.41 -10.12 -8.11
C ARG A 237 -4.67 -8.80 -8.30
N VAL A 238 -3.46 -8.69 -7.77
CA VAL A 238 -2.57 -7.55 -7.88
C VAL A 238 -1.12 -8.03 -7.84
N LEU A 239 -0.27 -7.46 -8.67
CA LEU A 239 1.18 -7.64 -8.56
C LEU A 239 1.74 -6.69 -7.48
N PRO A 240 2.77 -7.10 -6.74
CA PRO A 240 3.35 -6.24 -5.72
C PRO A 240 3.81 -4.92 -6.33
N PRO A 241 3.45 -3.77 -5.74
CA PRO A 241 3.97 -2.48 -6.15
C PRO A 241 5.45 -2.32 -5.77
N ASN A 242 6.03 -1.20 -6.16
CA ASN A 242 7.45 -0.90 -6.00
C ASN A 242 7.98 -1.23 -4.60
N ARG A 243 9.02 -2.04 -4.50
CA ARG A 243 9.74 -2.38 -3.26
C ARG A 243 8.92 -3.11 -2.19
N VAL A 244 7.70 -3.52 -2.46
CA VAL A 244 6.95 -4.39 -1.56
C VAL A 244 7.60 -5.77 -1.55
N ARG A 245 7.78 -6.31 -0.34
CA ARG A 245 8.35 -7.66 -0.14
C ARG A 245 7.23 -8.68 -0.05
N VAL A 246 7.39 -9.79 -0.78
CA VAL A 246 6.46 -10.93 -0.72
C VAL A 246 7.10 -12.01 0.12
N ILE A 247 6.62 -12.18 1.35
CA ILE A 247 7.26 -13.07 2.33
C ILE A 247 6.80 -14.54 2.23
N ASN A 248 5.70 -14.81 1.54
CA ASN A 248 5.18 -16.17 1.37
C ASN A 248 5.75 -16.80 0.09
N PRO A 249 6.55 -17.86 0.15
CA PRO A 249 7.27 -18.40 -1.02
C PRO A 249 6.37 -18.81 -2.18
N VAL A 250 5.19 -19.36 -1.90
CA VAL A 250 4.23 -19.75 -2.94
C VAL A 250 3.63 -18.53 -3.66
N GLN A 251 3.37 -17.42 -2.96
CA GLN A 251 2.93 -16.18 -3.60
C GLN A 251 4.07 -15.53 -4.40
N ALA A 252 5.30 -15.60 -3.88
CA ALA A 252 6.47 -15.13 -4.63
C ALA A 252 6.64 -15.92 -5.95
N LEU A 253 6.45 -17.25 -5.93
CA LEU A 253 6.43 -18.06 -7.13
C LEU A 253 5.31 -17.64 -8.08
N GLN A 254 4.10 -17.41 -7.57
CA GLN A 254 2.93 -16.93 -8.32
C GLN A 254 3.22 -15.60 -9.03
N VAL A 255 3.83 -14.65 -8.33
CA VAL A 255 4.24 -13.35 -8.87
C VAL A 255 5.29 -13.53 -9.98
N VAL A 256 6.35 -14.31 -9.71
CA VAL A 256 7.41 -14.57 -10.69
C VAL A 256 6.86 -15.19 -11.96
N LEU A 257 5.98 -16.20 -11.85
CA LEU A 257 5.36 -16.85 -13.01
C LEU A 257 4.50 -15.87 -13.80
N THR A 258 3.69 -15.05 -13.14
CA THR A 258 2.84 -14.05 -13.79
C THR A 258 3.68 -13.00 -14.53
N GLN A 259 4.75 -12.52 -13.92
CA GLN A 259 5.64 -11.54 -14.54
C GLN A 259 6.38 -12.07 -15.77
N GLN A 260 6.57 -13.42 -15.92
CA GLN A 260 7.19 -13.94 -17.14
C GLN A 260 6.40 -13.54 -18.39
N PHE A 261 5.07 -13.50 -18.30
CA PHE A 261 4.21 -13.19 -19.45
C PHE A 261 4.22 -11.71 -19.86
N SER A 262 4.81 -10.83 -19.05
CA SER A 262 4.95 -9.39 -19.37
C SER A 262 6.14 -9.07 -20.28
N ALA A 263 7.13 -9.96 -20.38
CA ALA A 263 8.38 -9.69 -21.08
C ALA A 263 8.61 -10.61 -22.29
N ALA A 264 9.25 -10.10 -23.33
CA ALA A 264 9.63 -10.88 -24.49
C ALA A 264 10.46 -12.12 -24.09
N GLY A 265 10.32 -13.20 -24.86
CA GLY A 265 11.05 -14.46 -24.58
C GLY A 265 10.51 -15.26 -23.40
N TYR A 266 9.31 -14.97 -22.92
CA TYR A 266 8.67 -15.70 -21.82
C TYR A 266 8.58 -17.21 -22.05
N ALA A 267 8.31 -17.67 -23.28
CA ALA A 267 8.19 -19.10 -23.59
C ALA A 267 9.47 -19.88 -23.24
N ARG A 268 10.65 -19.37 -23.61
CA ARG A 268 11.94 -20.00 -23.29
C ARG A 268 12.18 -20.04 -21.77
N ARG A 269 11.89 -18.94 -21.06
CA ARG A 269 12.05 -18.89 -19.59
C ARG A 269 11.10 -19.85 -18.89
N LEU A 270 9.84 -19.92 -19.34
CA LEU A 270 8.85 -20.84 -18.78
C LEU A 270 9.23 -22.30 -18.99
N LEU A 271 9.78 -22.67 -20.16
CA LEU A 271 10.35 -24.00 -20.39
C LEU A 271 11.52 -24.28 -19.44
N GLY A 272 12.39 -23.30 -19.23
CA GLY A 272 13.48 -23.39 -18.25
C GLY A 272 12.96 -23.62 -16.82
N LEU A 273 11.89 -22.94 -16.43
CA LEU A 273 11.23 -23.12 -15.12
C LEU A 273 10.57 -24.51 -15.01
N ALA A 274 9.93 -25.00 -16.08
CA ALA A 274 9.37 -26.35 -16.10
C ALA A 274 10.42 -27.44 -15.84
N ALA A 275 11.64 -27.24 -16.35
CA ALA A 275 12.76 -28.17 -16.12
C ALA A 275 13.28 -28.16 -14.66
N LEU A 276 12.94 -27.15 -13.87
CA LEU A 276 13.32 -27.05 -12.45
C LEU A 276 12.32 -27.70 -11.50
N MET A 277 11.15 -28.14 -11.98
CA MET A 277 10.11 -28.74 -11.13
C MET A 277 10.63 -30.01 -10.45
N PRO A 278 10.32 -30.22 -9.15
CA PRO A 278 10.92 -31.28 -8.36
C PRO A 278 10.49 -32.70 -8.77
N SER A 279 9.32 -32.85 -9.37
CA SER A 279 8.82 -34.15 -9.83
C SER A 279 8.17 -34.05 -11.22
N ASN A 280 7.94 -35.20 -11.87
CA ASN A 280 7.23 -35.25 -13.14
C ASN A 280 5.75 -34.79 -12.98
N GLU A 281 5.12 -35.10 -11.86
CA GLU A 281 3.74 -34.68 -11.57
C GLU A 281 3.64 -33.17 -11.41
N THR A 282 4.57 -32.55 -10.68
CA THR A 282 4.59 -31.08 -10.54
C THR A 282 4.92 -30.42 -11.86
N ARG A 283 5.82 -31.02 -12.68
CA ARG A 283 6.14 -30.51 -14.02
C ARG A 283 4.91 -30.55 -14.95
N GLN A 284 4.15 -31.64 -14.92
CA GLN A 284 2.92 -31.75 -15.70
C GLN A 284 1.86 -30.73 -15.23
N ALA A 285 1.65 -30.62 -13.92
CA ALA A 285 0.73 -29.63 -13.37
C ALA A 285 1.14 -28.19 -13.74
N PHE A 286 2.43 -27.90 -13.71
CA PHE A 286 2.99 -26.60 -14.13
C PHE A 286 2.73 -26.34 -15.62
N GLN A 287 2.97 -27.32 -16.50
CA GLN A 287 2.70 -27.18 -17.94
C GLN A 287 1.23 -26.91 -18.23
N ILE A 288 0.32 -27.63 -17.55
CA ILE A 288 -1.12 -27.41 -17.69
C ILE A 288 -1.50 -26.01 -17.23
N PHE A 289 -0.99 -25.55 -16.08
CA PHE A 289 -1.20 -24.19 -15.59
C PHE A 289 -0.69 -23.16 -16.61
N MET A 290 0.56 -23.29 -17.06
CA MET A 290 1.17 -22.39 -18.04
C MET A 290 0.37 -22.28 -19.34
N HIS A 291 -0.04 -23.42 -19.92
CA HIS A 291 -0.83 -23.41 -21.15
C HIS A 291 -2.18 -22.71 -20.92
N THR A 292 -2.78 -22.85 -19.74
CA THR A 292 -4.03 -22.15 -19.41
C THR A 292 -3.82 -20.64 -19.38
N VAL A 293 -2.76 -20.15 -18.71
CA VAL A 293 -2.43 -18.70 -18.66
C VAL A 293 -2.05 -18.21 -20.05
N LEU A 294 -1.27 -18.98 -20.81
CA LEU A 294 -0.86 -18.62 -22.17
C LEU A 294 -2.08 -18.46 -23.11
N ALA A 295 -3.05 -19.38 -23.04
CA ALA A 295 -4.28 -19.26 -23.82
C ALA A 295 -5.03 -17.96 -23.50
N ARG A 296 -5.10 -17.55 -22.23
CA ARG A 296 -5.67 -16.27 -21.83
C ARG A 296 -4.83 -15.09 -22.34
N ARG A 297 -3.50 -15.19 -22.24
CA ARG A 297 -2.58 -14.15 -22.76
C ARG A 297 -2.70 -13.94 -24.26
N LEU A 298 -2.87 -15.00 -25.03
CA LEU A 298 -3.04 -14.92 -26.49
C LEU A 298 -4.41 -14.37 -26.90
N GLY A 299 -5.44 -14.58 -26.08
CA GLY A 299 -6.77 -14.02 -26.28
C GLY A 299 -6.92 -12.56 -25.85
N MET A 300 -5.89 -11.97 -25.22
CA MET A 300 -5.91 -10.55 -24.86
C MET A 300 -5.73 -9.68 -26.11
N ALA A 301 -6.51 -8.61 -26.19
CA ALA A 301 -6.28 -7.57 -27.17
C ALA A 301 -4.86 -6.99 -27.04
N PRO A 302 -4.25 -6.48 -28.12
CA PRO A 302 -2.99 -5.79 -28.05
C PRO A 302 -3.07 -4.65 -27.03
N THR A 303 -2.22 -4.69 -26.01
CA THR A 303 -2.21 -3.68 -24.95
C THR A 303 -1.21 -2.61 -25.28
N PRO A 304 -1.61 -1.31 -25.33
CA PRO A 304 -0.74 -0.24 -25.81
C PRO A 304 0.35 0.14 -24.79
N THR A 305 0.16 -0.21 -23.51
CA THR A 305 1.08 0.19 -22.43
C THR A 305 1.47 -1.00 -21.54
N ALA A 306 2.64 -0.89 -20.90
CA ALA A 306 3.09 -1.87 -19.91
C ALA A 306 2.11 -1.99 -18.73
N GLN A 307 1.49 -0.88 -18.32
CA GLN A 307 0.50 -0.85 -17.25
C GLN A 307 -0.78 -1.58 -17.63
N ALA A 308 -1.29 -1.38 -18.85
CA ALA A 308 -2.45 -2.12 -19.35
C ALA A 308 -2.18 -3.63 -19.43
N LEU A 309 -0.98 -4.02 -19.87
CA LEU A 309 -0.56 -5.43 -19.86
C LEU A 309 -0.49 -5.99 -18.44
N ARG A 310 0.05 -5.23 -17.49
CA ARG A 310 0.08 -5.60 -16.08
C ARG A 310 -1.33 -5.88 -15.55
N HIS A 311 -2.27 -4.95 -15.75
CA HIS A 311 -3.66 -5.12 -15.32
C HIS A 311 -4.32 -6.34 -15.97
N ALA A 312 -4.10 -6.55 -17.28
CA ALA A 312 -4.64 -7.71 -17.98
C ALA A 312 -4.10 -9.05 -17.43
N LEU A 313 -2.81 -9.10 -17.05
CA LEU A 313 -2.22 -10.28 -16.42
C LEU A 313 -2.78 -10.52 -15.01
N GLU A 314 -2.98 -9.46 -14.22
CA GLU A 314 -3.64 -9.52 -12.91
C GLU A 314 -5.10 -10.02 -13.05
N ASP A 315 -5.83 -9.55 -14.07
CA ASP A 315 -7.22 -9.93 -14.32
C ASP A 315 -7.36 -11.39 -14.81
N THR A 316 -6.30 -11.97 -15.39
CA THR A 316 -6.27 -13.40 -15.70
C THR A 316 -6.54 -14.29 -14.48
N TRP A 317 -6.16 -13.82 -13.28
CA TRP A 317 -6.42 -14.52 -12.02
C TRP A 317 -7.87 -14.41 -11.52
N ALA A 318 -8.75 -13.67 -12.23
CA ALA A 318 -10.19 -13.75 -12.01
C ALA A 318 -10.81 -15.03 -12.57
N ASP A 319 -10.14 -15.66 -13.53
CA ASP A 319 -10.64 -16.87 -14.17
C ASP A 319 -10.59 -18.07 -13.21
N PRO A 320 -11.74 -18.72 -12.92
CA PRO A 320 -11.78 -19.89 -12.04
C PRO A 320 -10.92 -21.07 -12.53
N LEU A 321 -10.71 -21.22 -13.87
CA LEU A 321 -9.89 -22.29 -14.42
C LEU A 321 -8.41 -22.04 -14.13
N VAL A 322 -7.93 -20.81 -14.29
CA VAL A 322 -6.56 -20.41 -13.93
C VAL A 322 -6.30 -20.69 -12.46
N ASN A 323 -7.22 -20.27 -11.57
CA ASN A 323 -7.09 -20.50 -10.14
C ASN A 323 -7.07 -21.99 -9.78
N ARG A 324 -7.97 -22.79 -10.32
CA ARG A 324 -7.98 -24.25 -10.09
C ARG A 324 -6.69 -24.92 -10.55
N ARG A 325 -6.13 -24.51 -11.70
CA ARG A 325 -4.87 -25.06 -12.21
C ARG A 325 -3.68 -24.62 -11.37
N TRP A 326 -3.67 -23.37 -10.95
CA TRP A 326 -2.68 -22.86 -9.98
C TRP A 326 -2.71 -23.62 -8.67
N GLN A 327 -3.87 -23.74 -8.02
CA GLN A 327 -4.02 -24.42 -6.73
C GLN A 327 -3.57 -25.88 -6.82
N ARG A 328 -3.89 -26.57 -7.92
CA ARG A 328 -3.45 -27.95 -8.17
C ARG A 328 -1.92 -28.06 -8.26
N LEU A 329 -1.24 -27.07 -8.82
CA LEU A 329 0.22 -26.98 -8.84
C LEU A 329 0.76 -26.64 -7.47
N ALA A 330 0.28 -25.54 -6.88
CA ALA A 330 0.79 -24.96 -5.65
C ALA A 330 0.69 -25.91 -4.44
N LEU A 331 -0.40 -26.68 -4.35
CA LEU A 331 -0.61 -27.67 -3.29
C LEU A 331 0.21 -28.97 -3.46
N ARG A 332 0.90 -29.15 -4.61
CA ARG A 332 1.89 -30.21 -4.80
C ARG A 332 3.31 -29.81 -4.43
N LEU A 333 3.51 -28.54 -4.13
CA LEU A 333 4.77 -27.97 -3.67
C LEU A 333 4.62 -27.65 -2.18
N ASP A 334 5.70 -27.72 -1.46
CA ASP A 334 5.79 -27.12 -0.13
C ASP A 334 6.49 -25.76 -0.19
N ALA A 335 6.59 -25.06 0.95
CA ALA A 335 7.25 -23.77 1.02
C ALA A 335 8.74 -23.86 0.61
N ALA A 336 9.42 -24.91 1.05
CA ALA A 336 10.82 -25.16 0.73
C ALA A 336 11.04 -25.49 -0.76
N ASP A 337 10.10 -26.18 -1.38
CA ASP A 337 10.11 -26.41 -2.84
C ASP A 337 10.00 -25.09 -3.60
N CYS A 338 9.07 -24.23 -3.20
CA CYS A 338 8.90 -22.91 -3.81
C CYS A 338 10.18 -22.06 -3.66
N GLU A 339 10.79 -22.04 -2.49
CA GLU A 339 12.06 -21.33 -2.26
C GLU A 339 13.18 -21.87 -3.14
N ARG A 340 13.37 -23.21 -3.18
CA ARG A 340 14.37 -23.84 -4.03
C ARG A 340 14.19 -23.54 -5.51
N LEU A 341 12.92 -23.55 -5.98
CA LEU A 341 12.59 -23.18 -7.35
C LEU A 341 12.97 -21.75 -7.67
N LEU A 342 12.59 -20.83 -6.81
CA LEU A 342 12.88 -19.42 -6.99
C LEU A 342 14.39 -19.13 -6.96
N GLN A 343 15.14 -19.74 -6.03
CA GLN A 343 16.61 -19.63 -5.98
C GLN A 343 17.28 -20.17 -7.24
N ARG A 344 16.87 -21.34 -7.71
CA ARG A 344 17.39 -21.93 -8.95
C ARG A 344 17.03 -21.08 -10.17
N ALA A 345 15.81 -20.54 -10.22
CA ALA A 345 15.36 -19.67 -11.29
C ALA A 345 16.18 -18.38 -11.36
N ALA A 346 16.44 -17.77 -10.19
CA ALA A 346 17.29 -16.57 -10.09
C ALA A 346 18.73 -16.85 -10.55
N ARG A 347 19.34 -17.94 -10.07
CA ARG A 347 20.72 -18.34 -10.48
C ARG A 347 20.84 -18.60 -11.98
N ARG A 348 19.77 -19.09 -12.62
CA ARG A 348 19.70 -19.35 -14.07
C ARG A 348 19.19 -18.17 -14.89
N GLN A 349 19.00 -17.02 -14.26
CA GLN A 349 18.48 -15.81 -14.92
C GLN A 349 17.13 -16.03 -15.61
N LEU A 350 16.30 -16.92 -15.07
CA LEU A 350 14.96 -17.21 -15.57
C LEU A 350 13.88 -16.29 -14.98
N VAL A 351 14.25 -15.33 -14.14
CA VAL A 351 13.34 -14.39 -13.51
C VAL A 351 13.44 -13.05 -14.21
N VAL A 352 12.27 -12.47 -14.55
CA VAL A 352 12.17 -11.13 -15.15
C VAL A 352 12.12 -10.08 -14.06
N GLY A 353 12.79 -8.94 -14.29
CA GLY A 353 12.86 -7.85 -13.34
C GLY A 353 14.00 -8.01 -12.33
N GLY A 354 14.34 -6.94 -11.64
CA GLY A 354 15.42 -6.90 -10.65
C GLY A 354 15.05 -7.60 -9.31
N SER A 355 14.45 -8.79 -9.38
CA SER A 355 14.08 -9.55 -8.18
C SER A 355 15.34 -9.99 -7.44
N ARG A 356 15.51 -9.46 -6.23
CA ARG A 356 16.63 -9.80 -5.37
C ARG A 356 16.18 -10.80 -4.31
N TRP A 357 16.92 -11.88 -4.19
CA TRP A 357 16.74 -12.83 -3.11
C TRP A 357 17.30 -12.29 -1.81
N VAL A 358 16.49 -12.29 -0.78
CA VAL A 358 16.88 -11.99 0.60
C VAL A 358 16.31 -13.05 1.53
N SER A 359 16.99 -13.34 2.64
CA SER A 359 16.41 -14.22 3.67
C SER A 359 15.20 -13.57 4.30
N THR A 360 14.30 -14.35 4.91
CA THR A 360 13.12 -13.79 5.60
C THR A 360 13.54 -12.85 6.73
N GLU A 361 14.61 -13.16 7.44
CA GLU A 361 15.18 -12.30 8.47
C GLU A 361 15.55 -10.93 7.88
N THR A 362 16.27 -10.93 6.76
CA THR A 362 16.61 -9.68 6.03
C THR A 362 15.35 -9.01 5.47
N ALA A 363 14.38 -9.78 5.01
CA ALA A 363 13.14 -9.26 4.43
C ALA A 363 12.25 -8.58 5.45
N THR A 364 12.22 -9.07 6.68
CA THR A 364 11.43 -8.54 7.79
C THR A 364 12.26 -7.74 8.80
N GLU A 365 13.52 -7.42 8.45
CA GLU A 365 14.37 -6.57 9.26
C GLU A 365 13.70 -5.22 9.50
N GLY A 366 13.66 -4.78 10.75
CA GLY A 366 12.99 -3.55 11.15
C GLY A 366 11.45 -3.61 11.19
N TRP A 367 10.82 -4.76 10.88
CA TRP A 367 9.36 -4.87 10.90
C TRP A 367 8.77 -4.98 12.31
N ALA A 368 9.58 -5.23 13.34
CA ALA A 368 9.16 -5.39 14.74
C ALA A 368 8.03 -6.41 14.92
N LEU A 369 8.01 -7.48 14.13
CA LEU A 369 7.05 -8.57 14.24
C LEU A 369 7.22 -9.24 15.61
N GLY A 370 6.16 -9.25 16.45
CA GLY A 370 6.20 -9.80 17.80
C GLY A 370 6.56 -8.79 18.89
N ALA A 371 6.99 -7.58 18.58
CA ALA A 371 6.96 -6.49 19.54
C ALA A 371 5.48 -6.10 19.72
N VAL A 372 4.87 -6.56 20.83
CA VAL A 372 3.66 -5.90 21.34
C VAL A 372 4.07 -4.46 21.51
N ALA A 373 3.55 -3.56 20.66
CA ALA A 373 3.75 -2.15 20.85
C ALA A 373 3.35 -1.87 22.30
N ALA A 374 4.33 -1.58 23.14
CA ALA A 374 4.08 -1.17 24.50
C ALA A 374 3.27 0.12 24.35
N ARG A 375 1.95 0.00 24.44
CA ARG A 375 1.06 1.14 24.54
C ARG A 375 1.50 1.84 25.81
N LEU A 376 2.25 2.94 25.61
CA LEU A 376 2.58 3.84 26.70
C LEU A 376 1.25 4.35 27.26
N PRO A 377 0.94 4.10 28.55
CA PRO A 377 -0.30 4.55 29.13
C PRO A 377 -0.33 6.07 29.17
N GLY A 378 -1.29 6.66 28.54
CA GLY A 378 -1.90 7.90 28.98
C GLY A 378 -1.20 9.20 28.68
N ARG A 379 -0.91 9.53 27.41
CA ARG A 379 -0.94 10.92 26.96
C ARG A 379 -1.90 11.05 25.79
N THR A 380 -3.13 11.40 26.09
CA THR A 380 -4.09 11.92 25.12
C THR A 380 -3.67 13.35 24.74
N TRP A 381 -2.92 13.46 23.65
CA TRP A 381 -2.78 14.75 22.96
C TRP A 381 -4.08 15.01 22.20
N PRO A 382 -4.58 16.24 22.14
CA PRO A 382 -5.77 16.53 21.35
C PRO A 382 -5.47 16.17 19.90
N VAL A 383 -6.18 15.14 19.41
CA VAL A 383 -6.22 14.82 17.99
C VAL A 383 -6.86 16.03 17.32
N ALA A 384 -6.12 16.72 16.45
CA ALA A 384 -6.73 17.67 15.53
C ALA A 384 -7.62 16.83 14.61
N THR A 385 -8.89 16.66 14.98
CA THR A 385 -9.93 16.20 14.07
C THR A 385 -9.89 17.14 12.88
N ALA A 386 -9.72 16.57 11.69
CA ALA A 386 -9.93 17.29 10.45
C ALA A 386 -11.22 18.09 10.59
N ALA A 387 -11.13 19.41 10.40
CA ALA A 387 -12.28 20.30 10.56
C ALA A 387 -13.43 19.75 9.72
N ALA A 388 -14.51 19.38 10.38
CA ALA A 388 -15.78 19.12 9.72
C ALA A 388 -16.12 20.37 8.89
N PRO A 389 -16.66 20.22 7.67
CA PRO A 389 -17.08 21.36 6.88
C PRO A 389 -18.03 22.20 7.71
N ALA A 390 -17.76 23.51 7.80
CA ALA A 390 -18.58 24.47 8.52
C ALA A 390 -20.04 24.31 8.06
N GLN A 391 -20.90 23.90 8.98
CA GLN A 391 -22.34 23.95 8.77
C GLN A 391 -22.69 25.42 8.55
N ALA A 392 -23.29 25.72 7.40
CA ALA A 392 -23.86 27.04 7.11
C ALA A 392 -24.87 27.36 8.21
N ASN A 393 -24.61 28.40 8.96
CA ASN A 393 -25.54 28.97 9.90
C ASN A 393 -26.78 29.40 9.14
N GLU A 394 -27.87 28.66 9.31
CA GLU A 394 -29.20 29.16 9.00
C GLU A 394 -29.50 30.32 9.99
N VAL A 395 -29.52 31.50 9.43
CA VAL A 395 -30.00 32.71 10.13
C VAL A 395 -31.46 32.53 10.46
N GLY A 396 -31.75 32.31 11.74
CA GLY A 396 -33.10 32.28 12.26
C GLY A 396 -33.76 33.62 12.07
N THR A 397 -34.77 33.66 11.20
CA THR A 397 -35.72 34.79 11.13
C THR A 397 -36.74 34.63 12.24
N ALA A 398 -36.73 35.60 13.16
CA ALA A 398 -37.66 35.74 14.22
C ALA A 398 -39.09 35.97 13.69
N SER A 399 -40.01 35.19 14.23
CA SER A 399 -41.46 35.32 14.10
C SER A 399 -41.94 36.66 14.68
N ALA A 400 -42.59 37.47 13.87
CA ALA A 400 -43.47 38.53 14.32
C ALA A 400 -44.89 38.27 13.81
N ALA A 401 -45.76 37.96 14.73
CA ALA A 401 -47.18 37.80 14.51
C ALA A 401 -47.85 39.15 14.20
N ALA A 402 -48.63 39.25 13.14
CA ALA A 402 -49.74 40.21 13.03
C ALA A 402 -50.80 39.71 12.07
N ARG A 403 -52.03 39.91 12.49
CA ARG A 403 -53.33 39.43 12.07
C ARG A 403 -53.89 40.11 10.79
N PRO A 404 -55.09 39.70 10.31
CA PRO A 404 -55.38 39.57 8.90
C PRO A 404 -56.16 40.79 8.33
N GLY A 405 -56.02 41.03 7.07
CA GLY A 405 -56.79 42.02 6.31
C GLY A 405 -57.20 41.51 4.94
N ASN A 406 -58.46 41.33 4.82
CA ASN A 406 -59.33 40.99 3.73
C ASN A 406 -59.11 41.89 2.48
N MET A 407 -59.39 41.40 1.30
CA MET A 407 -60.14 41.90 0.18
C MET A 407 -59.58 41.79 -1.23
N ARG A 408 -60.23 40.94 -1.98
CA ARG A 408 -60.80 41.17 -3.32
C ARG A 408 -59.90 41.33 -4.56
N SER A 409 -59.90 40.32 -5.37
CA SER A 409 -60.52 40.27 -6.73
C SER A 409 -59.89 40.99 -7.91
N ARG A 410 -59.95 40.31 -9.00
CA ARG A 410 -59.85 40.67 -10.45
C ARG A 410 -58.41 40.64 -10.98
N GLY A 411 -58.18 40.06 -12.06
CA GLY A 411 -58.91 39.52 -13.18
C GLY A 411 -57.90 39.31 -14.32
N SER A 412 -58.15 38.29 -15.02
CA SER A 412 -58.05 38.05 -16.45
C SER A 412 -56.92 38.63 -17.30
N GLN A 413 -56.44 37.76 -18.09
CA GLN A 413 -56.16 37.78 -19.54
C GLN A 413 -54.67 37.58 -19.86
N LYS A 414 -54.31 36.42 -20.45
CA LYS A 414 -54.41 36.03 -21.87
C LYS A 414 -53.29 36.58 -22.75
N LEU A 415 -52.70 35.62 -23.43
CA LEU A 415 -52.14 35.52 -24.78
C LEU A 415 -50.62 35.77 -24.92
N ALA A 416 -49.94 34.70 -25.23
CA ALA A 416 -49.54 34.25 -26.58
C ALA A 416 -48.36 35.04 -27.17
N SER A 417 -47.28 34.42 -27.28
CA SER A 417 -46.58 34.00 -28.48
C SER A 417 -45.42 33.14 -28.13
#